data_8ec093ac9667132f8d9e3c18aca42b5f
#
_entry.id   8ec093ac9667132f8d9e3c18aca42b5f
#
_cell.length_a   1.000
_cell.length_b   1.000
_cell.length_c   1.000
_cell.angle_alpha   90.00
_cell.angle_beta   90.00
_cell.angle_gamma   90.00
#
_symmetry.space_group_name_H-M   'P 1'
#
loop_
_entity.id
_entity.type
_entity.pdbx_description
1 polymer ?
#
loop_
_entity_poly.entity_id
_entity_poly.type
_entity_poly.pdbx_seq_one_letter_code
_entity_poly.pdbx_strand_id
1 'polypeptide(L)'
;MTTADEWSEIGLSDVEQIGRGGFGVVYRGVETDLGRTVAVKVLPGELDERSRDRFDRERRAMAVLSDHPHIVPIFRSGFMRNGQPYLVMEHVSGGSMADRLEAGPIPWPQVARLGVELAGALETAHRSGVLHRDVKPGNILLSALGSAKLADFGIARLHGAPETRSASVTASVAHAPPEVVAGQRPDQRSDIYSLASTLFELLTGRPPFVRPTDESLVPVLARI
;
A
#
# COMPACT_ATOMS: atom_id res chain seq x y z
N MET A 1 -12.88 18.82 0.59
CA MET A 1 -11.50 19.14 1.09
C MET A 1 -11.59 19.13 2.60
N THR A 2 -10.72 18.37 3.26
CA THR A 2 -10.64 18.34 4.73
C THR A 2 -10.10 19.67 5.21
N THR A 3 -10.75 20.29 6.18
CA THR A 3 -10.40 21.62 6.69
C THR A 3 -9.31 21.53 7.77
N ALA A 4 -8.64 22.65 8.06
CA ALA A 4 -7.63 22.71 9.14
C ALA A 4 -8.23 22.30 10.49
N ASP A 5 -9.49 22.65 10.74
CA ASP A 5 -10.19 22.30 11.98
C ASP A 5 -10.39 20.78 12.12
N GLU A 6 -10.71 20.06 11.03
CA GLU A 6 -10.88 18.60 11.05
C GLU A 6 -9.58 17.87 11.36
N TRP A 7 -8.42 18.39 10.89
CA TRP A 7 -7.12 17.84 11.24
C TRP A 7 -6.76 18.07 12.70
N SER A 8 -7.06 19.26 13.22
CA SER A 8 -6.84 19.60 14.62
C SER A 8 -7.64 18.72 15.57
N GLU A 9 -8.89 18.38 15.22
CA GLU A 9 -9.75 17.46 15.99
C GLU A 9 -9.15 16.06 16.15
N ILE A 10 -8.40 15.61 15.16
CA ILE A 10 -7.70 14.34 15.23
C ILE A 10 -6.24 14.49 15.69
N GLY A 11 -5.88 15.64 16.29
CA GLY A 11 -4.57 15.90 16.90
C GLY A 11 -3.44 16.02 15.87
N LEU A 12 -3.69 16.63 14.70
CA LEU A 12 -2.71 16.84 13.65
C LEU A 12 -2.59 18.29 13.26
N SER A 13 -1.37 18.75 13.02
CA SER A 13 -1.03 20.04 12.43
C SER A 13 -0.15 19.89 11.19
N ASP A 14 0.07 20.98 10.48
CA ASP A 14 0.97 21.08 9.31
C ASP A 14 0.68 19.99 8.26
N VAL A 15 -0.60 19.79 7.97
CA VAL A 15 -1.05 18.69 7.11
C VAL A 15 -0.96 19.10 5.64
N GLU A 16 -0.18 18.33 4.87
CA GLU A 16 -0.06 18.47 3.42
C GLU A 16 -0.35 17.16 2.70
N GLN A 17 -0.97 17.22 1.54
CA GLN A 17 -1.18 16.04 0.70
C GLN A 17 0.13 15.61 0.05
N ILE A 18 0.53 14.34 0.27
CA ILE A 18 1.73 13.74 -0.31
C ILE A 18 1.43 12.65 -1.35
N GLY A 19 0.19 12.16 -1.41
CA GLY A 19 -0.19 11.14 -2.39
C GLY A 19 -1.71 11.04 -2.58
N ARG A 20 -2.10 10.54 -3.75
CA ARG A 20 -3.50 10.21 -4.08
C ARG A 20 -3.52 8.97 -4.96
N GLY A 21 -4.34 8.00 -4.60
CA GLY A 21 -4.52 6.77 -5.37
C GLY A 21 -5.97 6.29 -5.36
N GLY A 22 -6.23 5.15 -5.99
CA GLY A 22 -7.55 4.53 -6.02
C GLY A 22 -8.10 4.16 -4.63
N PHE A 23 -7.21 4.01 -3.67
CA PHE A 23 -7.54 3.60 -2.29
C PHE A 23 -7.54 4.75 -1.28
N GLY A 24 -7.55 6.01 -1.74
CA GLY A 24 -7.63 7.17 -0.87
C GLY A 24 -6.57 8.22 -1.12
N VAL A 25 -6.48 9.15 -0.18
CA VAL A 25 -5.54 10.25 -0.19
C VAL A 25 -4.60 10.11 1.01
N VAL A 26 -3.30 10.27 0.77
CA VAL A 26 -2.28 10.22 1.82
C VAL A 26 -1.79 11.63 2.09
N TYR A 27 -1.76 11.97 3.36
CA TYR A 27 -1.26 13.25 3.87
C TYR A 27 -0.05 13.01 4.77
N ARG A 28 0.89 13.94 4.80
CA ARG A 28 1.90 14.10 5.84
C ARG A 28 1.37 15.11 6.85
N GLY A 29 1.56 14.87 8.13
CA GLY A 29 1.20 15.81 9.19
C GLY A 29 2.09 15.62 10.39
N VAL A 30 1.93 16.50 11.40
CA VAL A 30 2.63 16.42 12.69
C VAL A 30 1.62 16.11 13.78
N GLU A 31 1.83 15.05 14.55
CA GLU A 31 1.05 14.80 15.77
C GLU A 31 1.36 15.87 16.81
N THR A 32 0.32 16.62 17.24
CA THR A 32 0.48 17.78 18.12
C THR A 32 1.01 17.41 19.50
N ASP A 33 0.63 16.24 20.04
CA ASP A 33 1.01 15.80 21.38
C ASP A 33 2.46 15.30 21.46
N LEU A 34 2.98 14.70 20.39
CA LEU A 34 4.31 14.09 20.36
C LEU A 34 5.30 14.83 19.50
N GLY A 35 4.87 15.80 18.69
CA GLY A 35 5.71 16.52 17.74
C GLY A 35 6.32 15.65 16.63
N ARG A 36 5.79 14.44 16.41
CA ARG A 36 6.33 13.53 15.40
C ARG A 36 5.61 13.65 14.06
N THR A 37 6.38 13.51 12.98
CA THR A 37 5.82 13.43 11.63
C THR A 37 5.16 12.08 11.40
N VAL A 38 3.94 12.09 10.85
CA VAL A 38 3.15 10.89 10.53
C VAL A 38 2.60 10.96 9.11
N ALA A 39 2.28 9.80 8.55
CA ALA A 39 1.44 9.70 7.36
C ALA A 39 0.00 9.40 7.76
N VAL A 40 -0.94 10.04 7.09
CA VAL A 40 -2.38 9.85 7.33
C VAL A 40 -3.04 9.47 6.03
N LYS A 41 -3.57 8.26 5.96
CA LYS A 41 -4.34 7.79 4.82
C LYS A 41 -5.83 7.94 5.10
N VAL A 42 -6.50 8.80 4.33
CA VAL A 42 -7.97 8.97 4.37
C VAL A 42 -8.56 8.13 3.25
N LEU A 43 -9.43 7.20 3.63
CA LEU A 43 -10.07 6.29 2.69
C LEU A 43 -11.31 6.95 2.06
N PRO A 44 -11.67 6.57 0.82
CA PRO A 44 -12.81 7.17 0.14
C PRO A 44 -14.14 6.69 0.73
N GLY A 45 -15.14 7.58 0.73
CA GLY A 45 -16.53 7.27 1.07
C GLY A 45 -16.80 7.07 2.57
N GLU A 46 -18.07 7.07 2.91
CA GLU A 46 -18.56 6.69 4.23
C GLU A 46 -18.75 5.18 4.26
N LEU A 47 -18.51 4.57 5.42
CA LEU A 47 -18.73 3.13 5.61
C LEU A 47 -20.13 2.88 6.15
N ASP A 48 -20.84 1.92 5.53
CA ASP A 48 -21.99 1.31 6.16
C ASP A 48 -21.56 0.46 7.38
N GLU A 49 -22.52 0.05 8.19
CA GLU A 49 -22.27 -0.68 9.43
C GLU A 49 -21.43 -1.98 9.21
N ARG A 50 -21.72 -2.73 8.15
CA ARG A 50 -20.97 -3.95 7.80
C ARG A 50 -19.53 -3.67 7.39
N SER A 51 -19.32 -2.58 6.66
CA SER A 51 -17.98 -2.15 6.23
C SER A 51 -17.17 -1.59 7.41
N ARG A 52 -17.83 -0.94 8.39
CA ARG A 52 -17.19 -0.51 9.64
C ARG A 52 -16.68 -1.70 10.45
N ASP A 53 -17.52 -2.73 10.65
CA ASP A 53 -17.11 -3.95 11.37
C ASP A 53 -15.93 -4.65 10.68
N ARG A 54 -15.90 -4.63 9.35
CA ARG A 54 -14.82 -5.21 8.58
C ARG A 54 -13.54 -4.39 8.70
N PHE A 55 -13.64 -3.05 8.60
CA PHE A 55 -12.54 -2.13 8.82
C PHE A 55 -11.93 -2.32 10.21
N ASP A 56 -12.75 -2.43 11.25
CA ASP A 56 -12.30 -2.65 12.61
C ASP A 56 -11.60 -3.99 12.83
N ARG A 57 -12.06 -5.04 12.18
CA ARG A 57 -11.39 -6.36 12.22
C ARG A 57 -10.03 -6.32 11.56
N GLU A 58 -9.93 -5.74 10.35
CA GLU A 58 -8.65 -5.66 9.63
C GLU A 58 -7.67 -4.73 10.32
N ARG A 59 -8.14 -3.60 10.83
CA ARG A 59 -7.32 -2.71 11.67
C ARG A 59 -6.68 -3.44 12.86
N ARG A 60 -7.46 -4.27 13.57
CA ARG A 60 -6.93 -5.07 14.70
C ARG A 60 -5.89 -6.10 14.23
N ALA A 61 -6.13 -6.74 13.11
CA ALA A 61 -5.16 -7.66 12.53
C ALA A 61 -3.86 -6.95 12.11
N MET A 62 -3.98 -5.73 11.55
CA MET A 62 -2.83 -4.90 11.18
C MET A 62 -2.02 -4.40 12.40
N ALA A 63 -2.68 -4.15 13.54
CA ALA A 63 -1.98 -3.72 14.75
C ALA A 63 -0.95 -4.76 15.20
N VAL A 64 -1.24 -6.06 15.04
CA VAL A 64 -0.32 -7.16 15.36
C VAL A 64 0.92 -7.17 14.45
N LEU A 65 0.80 -6.62 13.23
CA LEU A 65 1.91 -6.57 12.27
C LEU A 65 2.86 -5.39 12.50
N SER A 66 2.47 -4.43 13.36
CA SER A 66 3.23 -3.18 13.58
C SER A 66 4.60 -3.39 14.23
N ASP A 67 4.85 -4.55 14.83
CA ASP A 67 6.15 -4.90 15.43
C ASP A 67 7.16 -5.43 14.40
N HIS A 68 6.73 -5.75 13.18
CA HIS A 68 7.64 -6.27 12.16
C HIS A 68 8.45 -5.13 11.52
N PRO A 69 9.80 -5.21 11.45
CA PRO A 69 10.65 -4.10 11.00
C PRO A 69 10.42 -3.69 9.55
N HIS A 70 9.91 -4.61 8.71
CA HIS A 70 9.65 -4.40 7.29
C HIS A 70 8.15 -4.22 6.96
N ILE A 71 7.35 -3.81 7.94
CA ILE A 71 5.95 -3.40 7.76
C ILE A 71 5.80 -1.98 8.29
N VAL A 72 5.06 -1.13 7.58
CA VAL A 72 4.76 0.23 8.05
C VAL A 72 3.79 0.12 9.23
N PRO A 73 4.19 0.51 10.45
CA PRO A 73 3.32 0.41 11.61
C PRO A 73 2.16 1.40 11.54
N ILE A 74 0.97 0.93 11.91
CA ILE A 74 -0.21 1.77 12.11
C ILE A 74 -0.26 2.16 13.58
N PHE A 75 -0.25 3.46 13.86
CA PHE A 75 -0.28 3.99 15.22
C PHE A 75 -1.69 4.11 15.78
N ARG A 76 -2.62 4.59 14.96
CA ARG A 76 -4.04 4.74 15.30
C ARG A 76 -4.91 4.86 14.06
N SER A 77 -6.21 4.75 14.26
CA SER A 77 -7.21 4.89 13.21
C SER A 77 -8.49 5.47 13.80
N GLY A 78 -9.34 5.99 12.94
CA GLY A 78 -10.61 6.56 13.35
C GLY A 78 -11.47 6.95 12.15
N PHE A 79 -12.43 7.80 12.42
CA PHE A 79 -13.32 8.37 11.41
C PHE A 79 -13.23 9.89 11.46
N MET A 80 -13.14 10.52 10.31
CA MET A 80 -13.26 11.97 10.16
C MET A 80 -14.69 12.39 10.51
N ARG A 81 -14.91 13.69 10.74
CA ARG A 81 -16.26 14.25 11.02
C ARG A 81 -17.28 13.89 9.93
N ASN A 82 -16.85 13.81 8.68
CA ASN A 82 -17.66 13.43 7.53
C ASN A 82 -17.85 11.90 7.37
N GLY A 83 -17.48 11.09 8.37
CA GLY A 83 -17.61 9.63 8.34
C GLY A 83 -16.55 8.87 7.55
N GLN A 84 -15.61 9.55 6.89
CA GLN A 84 -14.52 8.89 6.17
C GLN A 84 -13.53 8.24 7.15
N PRO A 85 -13.16 6.96 6.95
CA PRO A 85 -12.16 6.32 7.79
C PRO A 85 -10.76 6.84 7.48
N TYR A 86 -9.92 6.93 8.50
CA TYR A 86 -8.50 7.25 8.37
C TYR A 86 -7.60 6.31 9.15
N LEU A 87 -6.34 6.23 8.70
CA LEU A 87 -5.26 5.51 9.36
C LEU A 87 -4.09 6.48 9.56
N VAL A 88 -3.57 6.56 10.78
CA VAL A 88 -2.33 7.27 11.10
C VAL A 88 -1.22 6.23 11.23
N MET A 89 -0.15 6.40 10.49
CA MET A 89 0.95 5.45 10.37
C MET A 89 2.31 6.15 10.35
N GLU A 90 3.38 5.38 10.42
CA GLU A 90 4.73 5.91 10.26
C GLU A 90 4.86 6.65 8.92
N HIS A 91 5.43 7.86 8.98
CA HIS A 91 5.88 8.55 7.77
C HIS A 91 7.26 8.04 7.38
N VAL A 92 7.32 7.27 6.31
CA VAL A 92 8.56 6.72 5.76
C VAL A 92 9.12 7.69 4.71
N SER A 93 10.25 8.32 5.00
CA SER A 93 10.70 9.53 4.30
C SER A 93 11.61 9.32 3.09
N GLY A 94 12.03 8.09 2.81
CA GLY A 94 12.99 7.78 1.72
C GLY A 94 12.35 7.51 0.35
N GLY A 95 11.04 7.78 0.21
CA GLY A 95 10.29 7.50 -1.02
C GLY A 95 9.94 6.01 -1.17
N SER A 96 9.48 5.63 -2.35
CA SER A 96 9.11 4.25 -2.70
C SER A 96 10.14 3.59 -3.62
N MET A 97 10.03 2.27 -3.78
CA MET A 97 10.81 1.55 -4.80
C MET A 97 10.39 1.91 -6.22
N ALA A 98 9.16 2.42 -6.43
CA ALA A 98 8.75 2.98 -7.71
C ALA A 98 9.55 4.24 -8.06
N ASP A 99 9.69 5.17 -7.09
CA ASP A 99 10.52 6.37 -7.27
C ASP A 99 11.99 5.98 -7.53
N ARG A 100 12.47 4.94 -6.87
CA ARG A 100 13.84 4.44 -7.07
C ARG A 100 14.05 3.87 -8.47
N LEU A 101 13.03 3.22 -9.05
CA LEU A 101 13.06 2.67 -10.41
C LEU A 101 13.17 3.75 -11.50
N GLU A 102 12.77 4.99 -11.23
CA GLU A 102 12.94 6.10 -12.18
C GLU A 102 14.42 6.33 -12.54
N ALA A 103 15.35 6.00 -11.64
CA ALA A 103 16.79 6.03 -11.87
C ALA A 103 17.32 4.78 -12.62
N GLY A 104 16.45 3.81 -12.90
CA GLY A 104 16.77 2.55 -13.61
C GLY A 104 16.72 1.30 -12.70
N PRO A 105 17.02 0.13 -13.28
CA PRO A 105 16.98 -1.16 -12.59
C PRO A 105 17.88 -1.20 -11.34
N ILE A 106 17.44 -1.97 -10.35
CA ILE A 106 18.13 -2.10 -9.07
C ILE A 106 19.15 -3.27 -9.16
N PRO A 107 20.38 -3.11 -8.64
CA PRO A 107 21.36 -4.19 -8.61
C PRO A 107 20.84 -5.44 -7.89
N TRP A 108 21.07 -6.63 -8.49
CA TRP A 108 20.52 -7.89 -8.00
C TRP A 108 20.82 -8.20 -6.51
N PRO A 109 21.99 -7.84 -5.90
CA PRO A 109 22.21 -8.13 -4.49
C PRO A 109 21.28 -7.33 -3.56
N GLN A 110 20.88 -6.10 -3.98
CA GLN A 110 19.90 -5.28 -3.26
C GLN A 110 18.52 -5.89 -3.40
N VAL A 111 18.13 -6.32 -4.61
CA VAL A 111 16.83 -6.96 -4.86
C VAL A 111 16.71 -8.28 -4.11
N ALA A 112 17.77 -9.08 -4.04
CA ALA A 112 17.78 -10.33 -3.28
C ALA A 112 17.56 -10.10 -1.77
N ARG A 113 18.26 -9.12 -1.18
CA ARG A 113 18.06 -8.72 0.22
C ARG A 113 16.62 -8.27 0.45
N LEU A 114 16.12 -7.37 -0.39
CA LEU A 114 14.75 -6.88 -0.35
C LEU A 114 13.74 -8.03 -0.41
N GLY A 115 13.97 -9.00 -1.29
CA GLY A 115 13.13 -10.19 -1.41
C GLY A 115 13.03 -10.98 -0.10
N VAL A 116 14.14 -11.17 0.61
CA VAL A 116 14.16 -11.85 1.91
C VAL A 116 13.40 -11.05 2.97
N GLU A 117 13.64 -9.74 3.06
CA GLU A 117 12.98 -8.83 4.01
C GLU A 117 11.46 -8.82 3.82
N LEU A 118 11.02 -8.67 2.57
CA LEU A 118 9.59 -8.60 2.23
C LEU A 118 8.89 -9.96 2.33
N ALA A 119 9.58 -11.07 2.01
CA ALA A 119 9.01 -12.40 2.21
C ALA A 119 8.77 -12.68 3.71
N GLY A 120 9.68 -12.26 4.60
CA GLY A 120 9.49 -12.34 6.05
C GLY A 120 8.31 -11.50 6.53
N ALA A 121 8.12 -10.29 5.96
CA ALA A 121 6.98 -9.44 6.26
C ALA A 121 5.65 -10.10 5.83
N LEU A 122 5.59 -10.66 4.62
CA LEU A 122 4.42 -11.38 4.12
C LEU A 122 4.12 -12.63 4.94
N GLU A 123 5.15 -13.42 5.30
CA GLU A 123 4.98 -14.60 6.16
C GLU A 123 4.34 -14.23 7.51
N THR A 124 4.80 -13.13 8.13
CA THR A 124 4.24 -12.62 9.38
C THR A 124 2.77 -12.21 9.22
N ALA A 125 2.44 -11.53 8.13
CA ALA A 125 1.06 -11.17 7.81
C ALA A 125 0.19 -12.40 7.58
N HIS A 126 0.66 -13.36 6.80
CA HIS A 126 -0.07 -14.59 6.47
C HIS A 126 -0.37 -15.46 7.70
N ARG A 127 0.58 -15.57 8.63
CA ARG A 127 0.36 -16.24 9.93
C ARG A 127 -0.70 -15.57 10.79
N SER A 128 -0.85 -14.26 10.64
CA SER A 128 -1.90 -13.47 11.30
C SER A 128 -3.23 -13.44 10.53
N GLY A 129 -3.36 -14.21 9.45
CA GLY A 129 -4.56 -14.27 8.61
C GLY A 129 -4.77 -13.05 7.71
N VAL A 130 -3.73 -12.22 7.52
CA VAL A 130 -3.77 -11.00 6.71
C VAL A 130 -3.10 -11.24 5.37
N LEU A 131 -3.77 -10.89 4.26
CA LEU A 131 -3.19 -10.84 2.93
C LEU A 131 -2.89 -9.39 2.54
N HIS A 132 -1.79 -9.17 1.84
CA HIS A 132 -1.41 -7.83 1.37
C HIS A 132 -2.25 -7.39 0.16
N ARG A 133 -2.41 -8.25 -0.85
CA ARG A 133 -3.26 -8.09 -2.05
C ARG A 133 -2.85 -6.98 -3.03
N ASP A 134 -1.80 -6.21 -2.76
CA ASP A 134 -1.31 -5.13 -3.64
C ASP A 134 0.20 -4.92 -3.50
N VAL A 135 0.98 -6.03 -3.53
CA VAL A 135 2.45 -5.94 -3.52
C VAL A 135 2.94 -5.41 -4.86
N LYS A 136 3.59 -4.24 -4.82
CA LYS A 136 4.16 -3.56 -6.01
C LYS A 136 5.22 -2.55 -5.57
N PRO A 137 6.10 -2.05 -6.48
CA PRO A 137 7.15 -1.11 -6.11
C PRO A 137 6.66 0.14 -5.36
N GLY A 138 5.49 0.69 -5.73
CA GLY A 138 4.91 1.87 -5.08
C GLY A 138 4.47 1.65 -3.62
N ASN A 139 4.26 0.39 -3.21
CA ASN A 139 3.87 0.03 -1.84
C ASN A 139 5.06 -0.49 -1.01
N ILE A 140 6.28 -0.39 -1.53
CA ILE A 140 7.53 -0.69 -0.82
C ILE A 140 8.22 0.64 -0.54
N LEU A 141 8.13 1.12 0.69
CA LEU A 141 8.71 2.38 1.12
C LEU A 141 10.10 2.18 1.70
N LEU A 142 10.96 3.18 1.52
CA LEU A 142 12.33 3.19 2.03
C LEU A 142 12.43 4.13 3.23
N SER A 143 12.97 3.64 4.34
CA SER A 143 13.33 4.50 5.46
C SER A 143 14.53 5.38 5.09
N ALA A 144 14.78 6.43 5.88
CA ALA A 144 15.97 7.28 5.73
C ALA A 144 17.29 6.48 5.79
N LEU A 145 17.29 5.31 6.41
CA LEU A 145 18.45 4.41 6.51
C LEU A 145 18.48 3.34 5.41
N GLY A 146 17.55 3.39 4.44
CA GLY A 146 17.46 2.47 3.32
C GLY A 146 16.81 1.11 3.63
N SER A 147 16.22 0.93 4.82
CA SER A 147 15.43 -0.26 5.14
C SER A 147 14.08 -0.21 4.45
N ALA A 148 13.69 -1.31 3.82
CA ALA A 148 12.40 -1.40 3.13
C ALA A 148 11.26 -1.75 4.09
N LYS A 149 10.09 -1.18 3.85
CA LYS A 149 8.85 -1.47 4.56
C LYS A 149 7.68 -1.62 3.60
N LEU A 150 6.89 -2.68 3.77
CA LEU A 150 5.61 -2.85 3.08
C LEU A 150 4.57 -1.89 3.67
N ALA A 151 3.93 -1.13 2.80
CA ALA A 151 2.83 -0.22 3.11
C ALA A 151 1.55 -0.70 2.42
N ASP A 152 0.42 -0.14 2.83
CA ASP A 152 -0.86 -0.29 2.12
C ASP A 152 -1.39 -1.72 2.01
N PHE A 153 -1.28 -2.49 3.09
CA PHE A 153 -2.03 -3.75 3.20
C PHE A 153 -3.52 -3.51 2.88
N GLY A 154 -4.13 -4.44 2.16
CA GLY A 154 -5.40 -4.31 1.42
C GLY A 154 -6.67 -3.85 2.16
N ILE A 155 -6.56 -3.05 3.22
CA ILE A 155 -7.68 -2.47 3.98
C ILE A 155 -8.64 -1.70 3.06
N ALA A 156 -8.12 -1.04 2.04
CA ALA A 156 -8.93 -0.21 1.15
C ALA A 156 -9.83 -1.02 0.18
N ARG A 157 -9.52 -2.29 -0.09
CA ARG A 157 -10.37 -3.17 -0.92
C ARG A 157 -11.64 -3.67 -0.24
N LEU A 158 -11.80 -3.38 1.06
CA LEU A 158 -13.01 -3.73 1.82
C LEU A 158 -14.25 -2.97 1.37
N HIS A 159 -14.07 -1.87 0.69
CA HIS A 159 -15.15 -0.94 0.41
C HIS A 159 -15.93 -1.24 -0.87
N GLY A 160 -15.55 -2.27 -1.63
CA GLY A 160 -16.19 -2.52 -2.92
C GLY A 160 -16.13 -1.30 -3.87
N ALA A 161 -15.19 -0.39 -3.60
CA ALA A 161 -15.03 0.80 -4.42
C ALA A 161 -14.75 0.38 -5.86
N PRO A 162 -15.52 0.87 -6.85
CA PRO A 162 -15.23 0.62 -8.24
C PRO A 162 -13.82 1.15 -8.52
N GLU A 163 -12.98 0.33 -9.16
CA GLU A 163 -11.63 0.71 -9.56
C GLU A 163 -11.72 1.97 -10.42
N THR A 164 -11.38 3.11 -9.84
CA THR A 164 -11.31 4.36 -10.59
C THR A 164 -10.10 4.30 -11.52
N ARG A 165 -10.34 4.61 -12.79
CA ARG A 165 -9.35 4.64 -13.86
C ARG A 165 -8.24 5.66 -13.54
N SER A 166 -7.14 5.22 -12.94
CA SER A 166 -5.96 6.05 -12.72
C SER A 166 -4.69 5.25 -13.03
N ALA A 167 -3.57 5.92 -13.22
CA ALA A 167 -2.26 5.27 -13.43
C ALA A 167 -1.90 4.26 -12.32
N SER A 168 -2.41 4.45 -11.10
CA SER A 168 -2.24 3.51 -9.99
C SER A 168 -2.95 2.17 -10.21
N VAL A 169 -4.06 2.14 -10.96
CA VAL A 169 -4.77 0.90 -11.35
C VAL A 169 -3.91 0.11 -12.34
N THR A 170 -3.32 0.79 -13.31
CA THR A 170 -2.43 0.17 -14.29
C THR A 170 -1.25 -0.50 -13.61
N ALA A 171 -0.60 0.17 -12.67
CA ALA A 171 0.52 -0.38 -11.89
C ALA A 171 0.09 -1.59 -11.02
N SER A 172 -1.09 -1.55 -10.39
CA SER A 172 -1.59 -2.69 -9.61
C SER A 172 -1.93 -3.89 -10.48
N VAL A 173 -2.52 -3.67 -11.66
CA VAL A 173 -2.89 -4.73 -12.61
C VAL A 173 -1.65 -5.45 -13.17
N ALA A 174 -0.55 -4.73 -13.40
CA ALA A 174 0.69 -5.31 -13.93
C ALA A 174 1.34 -6.37 -13.01
N HIS A 175 1.00 -6.36 -11.72
CA HIS A 175 1.47 -7.33 -10.72
C HIS A 175 0.36 -8.27 -10.23
N ALA A 176 -0.84 -8.16 -10.80
CA ALA A 176 -1.98 -8.98 -10.37
C ALA A 176 -1.73 -10.46 -10.68
N PRO A 177 -2.02 -11.38 -9.73
CA PRO A 177 -1.91 -12.81 -9.97
C PRO A 177 -2.99 -13.30 -10.94
N PRO A 178 -2.72 -14.37 -11.71
CA PRO A 178 -3.66 -14.88 -12.73
C PRO A 178 -5.02 -15.27 -12.15
N GLU A 179 -5.07 -15.85 -10.95
CA GLU A 179 -6.33 -16.16 -10.28
C GLU A 179 -7.16 -14.93 -9.95
N VAL A 180 -6.51 -13.80 -9.61
CA VAL A 180 -7.20 -12.53 -9.32
C VAL A 180 -7.71 -11.90 -10.61
N VAL A 181 -6.94 -11.98 -11.69
CA VAL A 181 -7.36 -11.55 -13.04
C VAL A 181 -8.57 -12.36 -13.50
N ALA A 182 -8.60 -13.67 -13.18
CA ALA A 182 -9.72 -14.57 -13.47
C ALA A 182 -10.93 -14.38 -12.50
N GLY A 183 -10.89 -13.38 -11.59
CA GLY A 183 -11.98 -13.10 -10.65
C GLY A 183 -12.07 -14.07 -9.47
N GLN A 184 -11.06 -14.89 -9.24
CA GLN A 184 -11.00 -15.81 -8.11
C GLN A 184 -10.53 -15.08 -6.82
N ARG A 185 -10.75 -15.73 -5.67
CA ARG A 185 -10.32 -15.17 -4.39
C ARG A 185 -8.81 -15.31 -4.22
N PRO A 186 -8.08 -14.24 -3.85
CA PRO A 186 -6.66 -14.31 -3.54
C PRO A 186 -6.41 -15.15 -2.27
N ASP A 187 -5.27 -15.82 -2.24
CA ASP A 187 -4.71 -16.48 -1.07
C ASP A 187 -3.24 -16.02 -0.84
N GLN A 188 -2.50 -16.69 0.04
CA GLN A 188 -1.10 -16.37 0.35
C GLN A 188 -0.20 -16.46 -0.90
N ARG A 189 -0.48 -17.38 -1.82
CA ARG A 189 0.28 -17.55 -3.07
C ARG A 189 0.13 -16.35 -3.99
N SER A 190 -1.02 -15.66 -3.92
CA SER A 190 -1.26 -14.42 -4.67
C SER A 190 -0.28 -13.32 -4.27
N ASP A 191 -0.01 -13.15 -2.98
CA ASP A 191 0.99 -12.18 -2.51
C ASP A 191 2.41 -12.57 -2.93
N ILE A 192 2.74 -13.88 -2.90
CA ILE A 192 4.05 -14.38 -3.35
C ILE A 192 4.24 -14.15 -4.86
N TYR A 193 3.21 -14.37 -5.67
CA TYR A 193 3.25 -14.04 -7.10
C TYR A 193 3.50 -12.54 -7.31
N SER A 194 2.75 -11.68 -6.62
CA SER A 194 2.91 -10.23 -6.73
C SER A 194 4.29 -9.77 -6.25
N LEU A 195 4.85 -10.40 -5.20
CA LEU A 195 6.23 -10.15 -4.77
C LEU A 195 7.23 -10.54 -5.85
N ALA A 196 7.12 -11.74 -6.44
CA ALA A 196 8.01 -12.21 -7.51
C ALA A 196 7.95 -11.28 -8.74
N SER A 197 6.75 -10.87 -9.15
CA SER A 197 6.52 -9.90 -10.22
C SER A 197 7.17 -8.55 -9.91
N THR A 198 7.05 -8.09 -8.67
CA THR A 198 7.69 -6.86 -8.18
C THR A 198 9.22 -6.95 -8.24
N LEU A 199 9.81 -8.03 -7.72
CA LEU A 199 11.27 -8.24 -7.76
C LEU A 199 11.79 -8.33 -9.19
N PHE A 200 11.04 -8.94 -10.10
CA PHE A 200 11.37 -8.95 -11.52
C PHE A 200 11.41 -7.53 -12.08
N GLU A 201 10.41 -6.70 -11.79
CA GLU A 201 10.39 -5.29 -12.23
C GLU A 201 11.58 -4.52 -11.67
N LEU A 202 11.92 -4.71 -10.40
CA LEU A 202 13.09 -4.05 -9.79
C LEU A 202 14.39 -4.43 -10.49
N LEU A 203 14.53 -5.67 -10.95
CA LEU A 203 15.73 -6.16 -11.67
C LEU A 203 15.80 -5.68 -13.12
N THR A 204 14.65 -5.51 -13.79
CA THR A 204 14.58 -5.30 -15.25
C THR A 204 14.10 -3.90 -15.67
N GLY A 205 13.56 -3.14 -14.70
CA GLY A 205 12.96 -1.82 -14.94
C GLY A 205 11.53 -1.86 -15.49
N ARG A 206 10.91 -3.05 -15.61
CA ARG A 206 9.53 -3.19 -16.09
C ARG A 206 8.85 -4.46 -15.58
N PRO A 207 7.53 -4.46 -15.38
CA PRO A 207 6.79 -5.66 -14.99
C PRO A 207 6.90 -6.81 -16.01
N PRO A 208 6.77 -8.09 -15.59
CA PRO A 208 7.03 -9.26 -16.43
C PRO A 208 6.22 -9.30 -17.72
N PHE A 209 4.96 -8.88 -17.68
CA PHE A 209 4.01 -9.04 -18.80
C PHE A 209 3.74 -7.73 -19.56
N VAL A 210 4.34 -6.61 -19.15
CA VAL A 210 4.22 -5.32 -19.81
C VAL A 210 5.27 -5.18 -20.92
N ARG A 211 4.84 -4.82 -22.12
CA ARG A 211 5.71 -4.55 -23.28
C ARG A 211 5.70 -3.07 -23.61
N PRO A 212 6.79 -2.52 -24.18
CA PRO A 212 6.84 -1.10 -24.58
C PRO A 212 5.77 -0.72 -25.63
N THR A 213 5.23 -1.70 -26.35
CA THR A 213 4.22 -1.53 -27.40
C THR A 213 2.79 -1.63 -26.88
N ASP A 214 2.58 -1.86 -25.57
CA ASP A 214 1.22 -1.99 -25.02
C ASP A 214 0.58 -0.60 -24.87
N GLU A 215 -0.46 -0.34 -25.65
CA GLU A 215 -1.23 0.91 -25.60
C GLU A 215 -2.37 0.85 -24.55
N SER A 216 -2.66 -0.35 -24.00
CA SER A 216 -3.72 -0.57 -23.01
C SER A 216 -3.41 -1.75 -22.10
N LEU A 217 -4.24 -1.96 -21.08
CA LEU A 217 -4.12 -3.08 -20.16
C LEU A 217 -4.60 -4.42 -20.74
N VAL A 218 -5.43 -4.42 -21.78
CA VAL A 218 -6.02 -5.65 -22.33
C VAL A 218 -4.96 -6.65 -22.80
N PRO A 219 -3.94 -6.26 -23.59
CA PRO A 219 -2.87 -7.19 -23.94
C PRO A 219 -2.04 -7.68 -22.74
N VAL A 220 -1.89 -6.87 -21.69
CA VAL A 220 -1.18 -7.27 -20.47
C VAL A 220 -1.97 -8.35 -19.74
N LEU A 221 -3.26 -8.12 -19.50
CA LEU A 221 -4.16 -9.09 -18.87
C LEU A 221 -4.23 -10.43 -19.61
N ALA A 222 -4.17 -10.40 -20.95
CA ALA A 222 -4.17 -11.61 -21.77
C ALA A 222 -2.87 -12.42 -21.67
N ARG A 223 -1.78 -11.83 -21.12
CA ARG A 223 -0.48 -12.51 -20.93
C ARG A 223 -0.25 -12.99 -19.51
N ILE A 224 -1.00 -12.47 -18.55
CA ILE A 224 -1.03 -12.94 -17.17
C ILE A 224 -1.82 -14.22 -17.07
#